data_f89b864c932652047685ddae843681da
#
_entry.id   f89b864c932652047685ddae843681da
#
_cell.length_a   1.000
_cell.length_b   1.000
_cell.length_c   1.000
_cell.angle_alpha   90.00
_cell.angle_beta   90.00
_cell.angle_gamma   90.00
#
_symmetry.space_group_name_H-M   'P 1'
#
loop_
_entity.id
_entity.type
_entity.pdbx_description
1 polymer ?
#
loop_
_entity_poly.entity_id
_entity_poly.type
_entity_poly.pdbx_seq_one_letter_code
_entity_poly.pdbx_strand_id
1 'polypeptide(L)'
;MKVCKFEKIKDEDEMKQVINCIQKEHPYVAVVPILAQLQEWLQAISISWFHEEDEASHTTVNAIEAYCCTLANHLITDSHLNQEIKNRILECIKKIHILVEDKADLLIDKMIKAEVYGLSSDLFTYCLRQQGLRAQTLDTGKLIQINLERKPDIPYIQESIQQYIDENRNVDIFIAPLSICRNVYGEIDFMSEQRNDYYATVLATLFKADEILLSTPINHIYANRNCLREQHSLTYIEAEQLINSGVHLLYADCITLAARSNIVIRLTDIHDLSTERLYISSHDTGNSVKAILSQDSATFVRFTSLNVLPLSLIHISEPTRH
;
A
#
# COMPACT_ATOMS: atom_id res chain seq x y z
N MET A 1 -17.53 -3.45 -7.65
CA MET A 1 -16.69 -3.73 -6.44
C MET A 1 -15.77 -2.55 -6.15
N LYS A 2 -15.35 -2.37 -4.89
CA LYS A 2 -14.50 -1.27 -4.47
C LYS A 2 -13.26 -1.78 -3.75
N VAL A 3 -12.11 -1.15 -3.97
CA VAL A 3 -10.89 -1.34 -3.20
C VAL A 3 -10.57 -0.06 -2.45
N CYS A 4 -10.18 -0.16 -1.18
CA CYS A 4 -9.70 0.98 -0.38
C CYS A 4 -8.26 0.73 0.04
N LYS A 5 -7.39 1.73 -0.10
CA LYS A 5 -6.01 1.69 0.41
C LYS A 5 -5.84 2.81 1.44
N PHE A 6 -5.28 2.46 2.57
CA PHE A 6 -5.01 3.38 3.67
C PHE A 6 -3.51 3.65 3.78
N GLU A 7 -3.17 4.86 4.21
CA GLU A 7 -1.79 5.27 4.49
C GLU A 7 -1.39 4.93 5.93
N LYS A 8 -0.18 5.33 6.29
CA LYS A 8 0.43 5.10 7.61
C LYS A 8 -0.56 5.34 8.75
N ILE A 9 -0.67 4.35 9.64
CA ILE A 9 -1.52 4.39 10.84
C ILE A 9 -0.58 4.48 12.06
N LYS A 10 -0.70 5.57 12.81
CA LYS A 10 0.23 5.87 13.90
C LYS A 10 -0.15 5.17 15.20
N ASP A 11 -1.45 5.14 15.50
CA ASP A 11 -1.95 4.75 16.78
C ASP A 11 -3.32 4.03 16.70
N GLU A 12 -3.84 3.67 17.85
CA GLU A 12 -5.14 3.00 18.02
C GLU A 12 -6.32 3.85 17.50
N ASP A 13 -6.26 5.17 17.66
CA ASP A 13 -7.36 6.05 17.26
C ASP A 13 -7.42 6.18 15.74
N GLU A 14 -6.28 6.29 15.06
CA GLU A 14 -6.23 6.21 13.59
C GLU A 14 -6.67 4.84 13.09
N MET A 15 -6.34 3.74 13.79
CA MET A 15 -6.85 2.41 13.47
C MET A 15 -8.37 2.34 13.53
N LYS A 16 -9.00 2.91 14.58
CA LYS A 16 -10.46 3.03 14.70
C LYS A 16 -11.07 3.85 13.56
N GLN A 17 -10.41 4.94 13.16
CA GLN A 17 -10.87 5.75 12.02
C GLN A 17 -10.85 4.95 10.71
N VAL A 18 -9.79 4.16 10.46
CA VAL A 18 -9.72 3.26 9.31
C VAL A 18 -10.85 2.23 9.34
N ILE A 19 -11.08 1.58 10.48
CA ILE A 19 -12.17 0.61 10.65
C ILE A 19 -13.54 1.26 10.35
N ASN A 20 -13.80 2.46 10.88
CA ASN A 20 -15.02 3.21 10.61
C ASN A 20 -15.15 3.60 9.12
N CYS A 21 -14.03 3.96 8.47
CA CYS A 21 -14.00 4.23 7.05
C CYS A 21 -14.34 2.99 6.23
N ILE A 22 -13.77 1.84 6.57
CA ILE A 22 -14.06 0.55 5.94
C ILE A 22 -15.56 0.23 6.07
N GLN A 23 -16.15 0.42 7.24
CA GLN A 23 -17.58 0.22 7.45
C GLN A 23 -18.43 1.15 6.59
N LYS A 24 -18.06 2.41 6.45
CA LYS A 24 -18.80 3.40 5.66
C LYS A 24 -18.68 3.16 4.16
N GLU A 25 -17.50 2.84 3.69
CA GLU A 25 -17.18 2.68 2.25
C GLU A 25 -17.54 1.29 1.71
N HIS A 26 -17.70 0.28 2.59
CA HIS A 26 -18.00 -1.10 2.25
C HIS A 26 -17.13 -1.65 1.11
N PRO A 27 -15.77 -1.57 1.20
CA PRO A 27 -14.92 -2.12 0.17
C PRO A 27 -14.95 -3.65 0.17
N TYR A 28 -14.74 -4.25 -1.00
CA TYR A 28 -14.51 -5.69 -1.09
C TYR A 28 -13.07 -6.07 -0.68
N VAL A 29 -12.12 -5.17 -0.92
CA VAL A 29 -10.73 -5.30 -0.46
C VAL A 29 -10.30 -4.01 0.23
N ALA A 30 -9.76 -4.12 1.44
CA ALA A 30 -9.10 -3.03 2.14
C ALA A 30 -7.59 -3.34 2.27
N VAL A 31 -6.77 -2.51 1.66
CA VAL A 31 -5.30 -2.59 1.77
C VAL A 31 -4.88 -1.75 2.96
N VAL A 32 -4.37 -2.42 3.98
CA VAL A 32 -3.98 -1.78 5.24
C VAL A 32 -2.46 -1.77 5.40
N PRO A 33 -1.89 -0.64 5.87
CA PRO A 33 -0.46 -0.57 6.16
C PRO A 33 -0.16 -1.33 7.46
N ILE A 34 1.14 -1.55 7.70
CA ILE A 34 1.61 -1.93 9.03
C ILE A 34 1.42 -0.74 10.00
N LEU A 35 1.09 -1.04 11.25
CA LEU A 35 1.06 -0.03 12.32
C LEU A 35 2.45 0.57 12.53
N ALA A 36 2.54 1.89 12.71
CA ALA A 36 3.81 2.61 12.75
C ALA A 36 4.79 2.06 13.80
N GLN A 37 4.28 1.73 15.00
CA GLN A 37 5.10 1.17 16.07
C GLN A 37 5.69 -0.20 15.69
N LEU A 38 4.92 -1.06 15.00
CA LEU A 38 5.42 -2.34 14.51
C LEU A 38 6.51 -2.17 13.45
N GLN A 39 6.37 -1.15 12.59
CA GLN A 39 7.38 -0.83 11.58
C GLN A 39 8.71 -0.39 12.21
N GLU A 40 8.66 0.43 13.27
CA GLU A 40 9.85 0.85 14.02
C GLU A 40 10.54 -0.35 14.66
N TRP A 41 9.80 -1.25 15.30
CA TRP A 41 10.38 -2.46 15.89
C TRP A 41 10.93 -3.44 14.86
N LEU A 42 10.31 -3.58 13.69
CA LEU A 42 10.88 -4.38 12.59
C LEU A 42 12.24 -3.82 12.15
N GLN A 43 12.39 -2.50 12.07
CA GLN A 43 13.69 -1.89 11.77
C GLN A 43 14.70 -2.17 12.89
N ALA A 44 14.27 -2.07 14.16
CA ALA A 44 15.13 -2.38 15.31
C ALA A 44 15.57 -3.86 15.29
N ILE A 45 14.66 -4.81 15.01
CA ILE A 45 15.00 -6.24 14.88
C ILE A 45 16.02 -6.44 13.76
N SER A 46 15.77 -5.86 12.56
CA SER A 46 16.71 -6.01 11.45
C SER A 46 18.10 -5.48 11.82
N ILE A 47 18.21 -4.33 12.47
CA ILE A 47 19.49 -3.74 12.89
C ILE A 47 20.19 -4.62 13.90
N SER A 48 19.54 -4.97 15.01
CA SER A 48 20.16 -5.77 16.08
C SER A 48 20.57 -7.16 15.59
N TRP A 49 19.73 -7.78 14.76
CA TRP A 49 19.99 -9.12 14.22
C TRP A 49 21.18 -9.13 13.26
N PHE A 50 21.33 -8.14 12.36
CA PHE A 50 22.50 -8.01 11.49
C PHE A 50 23.78 -7.62 12.25
N HIS A 51 23.67 -7.12 13.49
CA HIS A 51 24.78 -6.86 14.40
C HIS A 51 25.07 -8.03 15.37
N GLU A 52 24.38 -9.17 15.21
CA GLU A 52 24.50 -10.35 16.09
C GLU A 52 24.13 -10.05 17.55
N GLU A 53 23.16 -9.15 17.77
CA GLU A 53 22.64 -8.77 19.08
C GLU A 53 21.35 -9.58 19.37
N ASP A 54 21.45 -10.90 19.55
CA ASP A 54 20.31 -11.81 19.65
C ASP A 54 19.35 -11.45 20.80
N GLU A 55 19.89 -11.10 21.98
CA GLU A 55 19.06 -10.72 23.13
C GLU A 55 18.21 -9.48 22.87
N ALA A 56 18.76 -8.47 22.15
CA ALA A 56 18.05 -7.28 21.75
C ALA A 56 16.94 -7.60 20.74
N SER A 57 17.22 -8.49 19.80
CA SER A 57 16.22 -8.97 18.81
C SER A 57 15.06 -9.65 19.49
N HIS A 58 15.32 -10.62 20.39
CA HIS A 58 14.27 -11.32 21.13
C HIS A 58 13.47 -10.39 22.05
N THR A 59 14.12 -9.41 22.68
CA THR A 59 13.44 -8.39 23.50
C THR A 59 12.45 -7.58 22.68
N THR A 60 12.84 -7.18 21.47
CA THR A 60 11.99 -6.42 20.56
C THR A 60 10.82 -7.26 20.05
N VAL A 61 11.04 -8.55 19.77
CA VAL A 61 9.94 -9.49 19.40
C VAL A 61 8.92 -9.61 20.53
N ASN A 62 9.36 -9.71 21.79
CA ASN A 62 8.45 -9.72 22.94
C ASN A 62 7.67 -8.39 23.09
N ALA A 63 8.27 -7.27 22.75
CA ALA A 63 7.58 -5.97 22.72
C ALA A 63 6.46 -5.94 21.67
N ILE A 64 6.68 -6.53 20.49
CA ILE A 64 5.63 -6.71 19.45
C ILE A 64 4.46 -7.53 20.01
N GLU A 65 4.75 -8.66 20.69
CA GLU A 65 3.71 -9.47 21.33
C GLU A 65 2.85 -8.67 22.31
N ALA A 66 3.51 -8.02 23.26
CA ALA A 66 2.84 -7.23 24.30
C ALA A 66 1.97 -6.12 23.72
N TYR A 67 2.45 -5.42 22.72
CA TYR A 67 1.71 -4.36 22.02
C TYR A 67 0.49 -4.90 21.28
N CYS A 68 0.65 -5.95 20.49
CA CYS A 68 -0.45 -6.57 19.75
C CYS A 68 -1.52 -7.15 20.69
N CYS A 69 -1.11 -7.78 21.80
CA CYS A 69 -2.02 -8.26 22.82
C CYS A 69 -2.78 -7.12 23.51
N THR A 70 -2.12 -5.99 23.76
CA THR A 70 -2.73 -4.79 24.34
C THR A 70 -3.78 -4.22 23.39
N LEU A 71 -3.45 -4.04 22.11
CA LEU A 71 -4.40 -3.58 21.09
C LEU A 71 -5.60 -4.54 20.96
N ALA A 72 -5.34 -5.86 20.95
CA ALA A 72 -6.41 -6.85 20.90
C ALA A 72 -7.35 -6.72 22.09
N ASN A 73 -6.83 -6.50 23.31
CA ASN A 73 -7.64 -6.31 24.52
C ASN A 73 -8.48 -5.04 24.50
N HIS A 74 -7.95 -3.96 23.93
CA HIS A 74 -8.66 -2.67 23.87
C HIS A 74 -9.72 -2.65 22.75
N LEU A 75 -9.40 -3.24 21.60
CA LEU A 75 -10.24 -3.13 20.40
C LEU A 75 -11.25 -4.26 20.26
N ILE A 76 -10.95 -5.46 20.80
CA ILE A 76 -11.78 -6.65 20.60
C ILE A 76 -12.38 -7.07 21.94
N THR A 77 -13.63 -6.70 22.15
CA THR A 77 -14.38 -6.98 23.40
C THR A 77 -15.05 -8.36 23.40
N ASP A 78 -15.29 -8.95 22.24
CA ASP A 78 -15.77 -10.33 22.12
C ASP A 78 -14.70 -11.30 22.61
N SER A 79 -15.02 -12.10 23.64
CA SER A 79 -14.06 -12.97 24.31
C SER A 79 -13.52 -14.09 23.42
N HIS A 80 -14.36 -14.62 22.51
CA HIS A 80 -13.95 -15.68 21.59
C HIS A 80 -12.98 -15.15 20.54
N LEU A 81 -13.34 -14.05 19.87
CA LEU A 81 -12.49 -13.40 18.87
C LEU A 81 -11.20 -12.87 19.48
N ASN A 82 -11.26 -12.36 20.73
CA ASN A 82 -10.06 -11.91 21.46
C ASN A 82 -9.10 -13.07 21.73
N GLN A 83 -9.62 -14.24 22.12
CA GLN A 83 -8.79 -15.42 22.33
C GLN A 83 -8.20 -15.96 21.00
N GLU A 84 -8.97 -15.95 19.92
CA GLU A 84 -8.51 -16.37 18.60
C GLU A 84 -7.34 -15.50 18.12
N ILE A 85 -7.49 -14.16 18.17
CA ILE A 85 -6.40 -13.26 17.73
C ILE A 85 -5.17 -13.39 18.62
N LYS A 86 -5.31 -13.60 19.94
CA LYS A 86 -4.17 -13.87 20.81
C LYS A 86 -3.43 -15.15 20.44
N ASN A 87 -4.15 -16.21 20.10
CA ASN A 87 -3.52 -17.44 19.62
C ASN A 87 -2.76 -17.17 18.32
N ARG A 88 -3.31 -16.38 17.41
CA ARG A 88 -2.65 -15.98 16.16
C ARG A 88 -1.40 -15.13 16.42
N ILE A 89 -1.46 -14.20 17.38
CA ILE A 89 -0.29 -13.41 17.83
C ILE A 89 0.81 -14.36 18.31
N LEU A 90 0.49 -15.28 19.22
CA LEU A 90 1.46 -16.23 19.77
C LEU A 90 2.09 -17.13 18.70
N GLU A 91 1.31 -17.58 17.72
CA GLU A 91 1.84 -18.35 16.57
C GLU A 91 2.84 -17.53 15.73
N CYS A 92 2.49 -16.30 15.45
CA CYS A 92 3.36 -15.37 14.71
C CYS A 92 4.68 -15.12 15.48
N ILE A 93 4.58 -14.79 16.76
CA ILE A 93 5.74 -14.50 17.62
C ILE A 93 6.67 -15.72 17.74
N LYS A 94 6.11 -16.93 17.92
CA LYS A 94 6.91 -18.17 17.92
C LYS A 94 7.69 -18.36 16.60
N LYS A 95 7.06 -18.11 15.46
CA LYS A 95 7.74 -18.17 14.15
C LYS A 95 8.87 -17.16 14.06
N ILE A 96 8.62 -15.91 14.50
CA ILE A 96 9.66 -14.87 14.46
C ILE A 96 10.83 -15.23 15.36
N HIS A 97 10.59 -15.75 16.58
CA HIS A 97 11.66 -16.22 17.47
C HIS A 97 12.53 -17.29 16.81
N ILE A 98 11.93 -18.25 16.11
CA ILE A 98 12.67 -19.26 15.35
C ILE A 98 13.49 -18.64 14.22
N LEU A 99 12.92 -17.67 13.49
CA LEU A 99 13.61 -17.02 12.37
C LEU A 99 14.80 -16.17 12.81
N VAL A 100 14.73 -15.52 13.97
CA VAL A 100 15.86 -14.71 14.49
C VAL A 100 16.98 -15.53 15.12
N GLU A 101 16.76 -16.85 15.36
CA GLU A 101 17.81 -17.79 15.80
C GLU A 101 18.74 -18.22 14.63
N ASP A 102 18.29 -18.05 13.38
CA ASP A 102 19.09 -18.32 12.20
C ASP A 102 20.12 -17.20 11.96
N LYS A 103 21.09 -17.47 11.08
CA LYS A 103 22.02 -16.42 10.64
C LYS A 103 21.29 -15.34 9.86
N ALA A 104 21.69 -14.09 10.10
CA ALA A 104 21.13 -12.93 9.42
C ALA A 104 21.21 -13.05 7.90
N ASP A 105 20.05 -13.07 7.25
CA ASP A 105 19.87 -13.20 5.81
C ASP A 105 18.72 -12.32 5.33
N LEU A 106 18.84 -11.74 4.14
CA LEU A 106 17.84 -10.84 3.58
C LEU A 106 16.49 -11.51 3.30
N LEU A 107 16.49 -12.82 2.99
CA LEU A 107 15.24 -13.54 2.77
C LEU A 107 14.52 -13.78 4.09
N ILE A 108 15.24 -14.16 5.13
CA ILE A 108 14.68 -14.36 6.47
C ILE A 108 14.16 -13.02 7.03
N ASP A 109 14.87 -11.90 6.83
CA ASP A 109 14.40 -10.55 7.18
C ASP A 109 13.06 -10.22 6.50
N LYS A 110 12.91 -10.56 5.20
CA LYS A 110 11.63 -10.41 4.50
C LYS A 110 10.54 -11.32 5.08
N MET A 111 10.87 -12.54 5.48
CA MET A 111 9.92 -13.46 6.11
C MET A 111 9.42 -12.90 7.45
N ILE A 112 10.30 -12.40 8.29
CA ILE A 112 9.94 -11.74 9.57
C ILE A 112 9.01 -10.55 9.31
N LYS A 113 9.38 -9.69 8.36
CA LYS A 113 8.53 -8.54 7.96
C LYS A 113 7.15 -8.99 7.50
N ALA A 114 7.06 -10.01 6.65
CA ALA A 114 5.79 -10.51 6.15
C ALA A 114 4.89 -11.07 7.26
N GLU A 115 5.44 -11.77 8.25
CA GLU A 115 4.67 -12.25 9.41
C GLU A 115 4.06 -11.07 10.20
N VAL A 116 4.84 -10.02 10.47
CA VAL A 116 4.33 -8.85 11.23
C VAL A 116 3.35 -8.00 10.42
N TYR A 117 3.55 -7.85 9.11
CA TYR A 117 2.58 -7.20 8.22
C TYR A 117 1.25 -7.97 8.17
N GLY A 118 1.34 -9.31 8.10
CA GLY A 118 0.17 -10.19 8.18
C GLY A 118 -0.55 -10.03 9.52
N LEU A 119 0.18 -10.03 10.64
CA LEU A 119 -0.37 -9.84 11.97
C LEU A 119 -1.07 -8.49 12.13
N SER A 120 -0.50 -7.40 11.58
CA SER A 120 -1.16 -6.09 11.54
C SER A 120 -2.51 -6.18 10.82
N SER A 121 -2.57 -6.86 9.68
CA SER A 121 -3.82 -7.06 8.93
C SER A 121 -4.82 -7.96 9.66
N ASP A 122 -4.34 -8.97 10.39
CA ASP A 122 -5.18 -9.84 11.22
C ASP A 122 -5.90 -9.04 12.33
N LEU A 123 -5.24 -8.07 12.96
CA LEU A 123 -5.87 -7.19 13.94
C LEU A 123 -7.07 -6.43 13.33
N PHE A 124 -6.93 -5.86 12.14
CA PHE A 124 -8.06 -5.23 11.43
C PHE A 124 -9.18 -6.24 11.12
N THR A 125 -8.80 -7.43 10.66
CA THR A 125 -9.74 -8.50 10.32
C THR A 125 -10.62 -8.87 11.52
N TYR A 126 -10.01 -9.07 12.68
CA TYR A 126 -10.75 -9.44 13.90
C TYR A 126 -11.61 -8.29 14.44
N CYS A 127 -11.15 -7.04 14.35
CA CYS A 127 -11.98 -5.88 14.67
C CYS A 127 -13.23 -5.80 13.80
N LEU A 128 -13.12 -6.11 12.50
CA LEU A 128 -14.26 -6.12 11.58
C LEU A 128 -15.19 -7.32 11.82
N ARG A 129 -14.65 -8.49 12.15
CA ARG A 129 -15.44 -9.67 12.55
C ARG A 129 -16.31 -9.41 13.76
N GLN A 130 -15.79 -8.72 14.77
CA GLN A 130 -16.55 -8.30 15.95
C GLN A 130 -17.75 -7.42 15.58
N GLN A 131 -17.68 -6.69 14.48
CA GLN A 131 -18.74 -5.84 13.96
C GLN A 131 -19.74 -6.61 13.06
N GLY A 132 -19.62 -7.94 13.00
CA GLY A 132 -20.51 -8.82 12.25
C GLY A 132 -20.17 -9.00 10.77
N LEU A 133 -19.03 -8.45 10.29
CA LEU A 133 -18.58 -8.66 8.92
C LEU A 133 -17.85 -10.00 8.80
N ARG A 134 -18.07 -10.72 7.71
CA ARG A 134 -17.28 -11.91 7.35
C ARG A 134 -15.97 -11.45 6.72
N ALA A 135 -15.07 -10.94 7.57
CA ALA A 135 -13.78 -10.43 7.17
C ALA A 135 -12.72 -11.54 7.15
N GLN A 136 -11.80 -11.49 6.18
CA GLN A 136 -10.70 -12.43 6.04
C GLN A 136 -9.42 -11.70 5.61
N THR A 137 -8.28 -12.05 6.22
CA THR A 137 -6.98 -11.58 5.77
C THR A 137 -6.60 -12.26 4.45
N LEU A 138 -6.21 -11.47 3.46
CA LEU A 138 -5.79 -11.97 2.15
C LEU A 138 -4.33 -12.42 2.20
N ASP A 139 -4.05 -13.66 1.86
CA ASP A 139 -2.68 -14.19 1.76
C ASP A 139 -2.02 -13.70 0.45
N THR A 140 -1.65 -12.43 0.43
CA THR A 140 -1.06 -11.80 -0.76
C THR A 140 0.30 -12.39 -1.11
N GLY A 141 1.01 -12.94 -0.13
CA GLY A 141 2.26 -13.66 -0.35
C GLY A 141 2.09 -14.95 -1.16
N LYS A 142 0.88 -15.55 -1.21
CA LYS A 142 0.59 -16.68 -2.10
C LYS A 142 -0.02 -16.25 -3.43
N LEU A 143 -0.75 -15.15 -3.43
CA LEU A 143 -1.55 -14.74 -4.57
C LEU A 143 -0.81 -13.84 -5.55
N ILE A 144 0.09 -12.97 -5.06
CA ILE A 144 0.76 -11.98 -5.88
C ILE A 144 2.18 -12.42 -6.19
N GLN A 145 2.49 -12.53 -7.49
CA GLN A 145 3.84 -12.81 -7.97
C GLN A 145 4.36 -11.64 -8.80
N ILE A 146 5.64 -11.31 -8.61
CA ILE A 146 6.35 -10.32 -9.43
C ILE A 146 7.35 -11.01 -10.34
N ASN A 147 7.52 -10.45 -11.53
CA ASN A 147 8.52 -10.92 -12.51
C ASN A 147 9.93 -10.41 -12.17
N LEU A 148 10.93 -10.74 -13.02
CA LEU A 148 12.32 -10.30 -12.86
C LEU A 148 12.49 -8.77 -12.87
N GLU A 149 11.58 -8.04 -13.51
CA GLU A 149 11.56 -6.57 -13.51
C GLU A 149 10.86 -5.99 -12.27
N ARG A 150 10.51 -6.85 -11.29
CA ARG A 150 9.75 -6.48 -10.07
C ARG A 150 8.38 -5.88 -10.39
N LYS A 151 7.77 -6.26 -11.50
CA LYS A 151 6.40 -5.91 -11.88
C LYS A 151 5.47 -7.09 -11.64
N PRO A 152 4.20 -6.86 -11.26
CA PRO A 152 3.21 -7.92 -11.11
C PRO A 152 3.02 -8.70 -12.42
N ASP A 153 3.02 -10.02 -12.32
CA ASP A 153 2.64 -10.91 -13.42
C ASP A 153 1.12 -11.04 -13.46
N ILE A 154 0.45 -10.05 -14.04
CA ILE A 154 -1.01 -9.94 -14.05
C ILE A 154 -1.71 -11.20 -14.59
N PRO A 155 -1.29 -11.81 -15.73
CA PRO A 155 -1.93 -13.02 -16.23
C PRO A 155 -1.89 -14.18 -15.25
N TYR A 156 -0.72 -14.44 -14.64
CA TYR A 156 -0.56 -15.51 -13.65
C TYR A 156 -1.39 -15.25 -12.38
N ILE A 157 -1.37 -14.04 -11.88
CA ILE A 157 -2.07 -13.67 -10.65
C ILE A 157 -3.59 -13.73 -10.85
N GLN A 158 -4.08 -13.35 -12.04
CA GLN A 158 -5.51 -13.28 -12.32
C GLN A 158 -6.21 -14.62 -12.21
N GLU A 159 -5.57 -15.71 -12.64
CA GLU A 159 -6.10 -17.06 -12.50
C GLU A 159 -6.17 -17.48 -11.03
N SER A 160 -5.07 -17.26 -10.28
CA SER A 160 -4.99 -17.59 -8.86
C SER A 160 -6.01 -16.81 -8.01
N ILE A 161 -6.21 -15.53 -8.30
CA ILE A 161 -7.20 -14.70 -7.59
C ILE A 161 -8.63 -15.14 -7.92
N GLN A 162 -8.93 -15.49 -9.16
CA GLN A 162 -10.27 -15.93 -9.50
C GLN A 162 -10.63 -17.22 -8.75
N GLN A 163 -9.72 -18.18 -8.70
CA GLN A 163 -9.90 -19.41 -7.91
C GLN A 163 -10.10 -19.08 -6.43
N TYR A 164 -9.26 -18.18 -5.87
CA TYR A 164 -9.36 -17.79 -4.46
C TYR A 164 -10.70 -17.12 -4.12
N ILE A 165 -11.22 -16.25 -4.98
CA ILE A 165 -12.54 -15.63 -4.83
C ILE A 165 -13.64 -16.70 -4.86
N ASP A 166 -13.56 -17.65 -5.78
CA ASP A 166 -14.55 -18.73 -5.93
C ASP A 166 -14.59 -19.65 -4.70
N GLU A 167 -13.46 -19.91 -4.08
CA GLU A 167 -13.36 -20.67 -2.84
C GLU A 167 -13.86 -19.91 -1.61
N ASN A 168 -13.86 -18.57 -1.65
CA ASN A 168 -14.16 -17.68 -0.52
C ASN A 168 -15.40 -16.79 -0.77
N ARG A 169 -16.44 -17.31 -1.45
CA ARG A 169 -17.64 -16.52 -1.83
C ARG A 169 -18.45 -15.97 -0.67
N ASN A 170 -18.25 -16.45 0.54
CA ASN A 170 -18.94 -16.00 1.76
C ASN A 170 -18.23 -14.84 2.45
N VAL A 171 -17.09 -14.39 1.97
CA VAL A 171 -16.34 -13.28 2.55
C VAL A 171 -16.95 -11.96 2.08
N ASP A 172 -17.26 -11.08 3.03
CA ASP A 172 -17.79 -9.74 2.74
C ASP A 172 -16.64 -8.77 2.40
N ILE A 173 -15.50 -8.95 3.06
CA ILE A 173 -14.32 -8.09 2.88
C ILE A 173 -13.01 -8.85 3.09
N PHE A 174 -12.08 -8.63 2.19
CA PHE A 174 -10.68 -9.05 2.32
C PHE A 174 -9.81 -7.91 2.86
N ILE A 175 -9.00 -8.21 3.87
CA ILE A 175 -7.98 -7.30 4.41
C ILE A 175 -6.63 -7.72 3.85
N ALA A 176 -6.06 -6.90 2.99
CA ALA A 176 -4.80 -7.16 2.33
C ALA A 176 -3.65 -6.44 3.05
N PRO A 177 -2.61 -7.17 3.50
CA PRO A 177 -1.39 -6.54 3.96
C PRO A 177 -0.70 -5.81 2.81
N LEU A 178 -0.13 -4.65 3.10
CA LEU A 178 0.48 -3.80 2.09
C LEU A 178 1.77 -4.44 1.53
N SER A 179 1.92 -4.43 0.22
CA SER A 179 3.16 -4.71 -0.53
C SER A 179 3.72 -6.15 -0.50
N ILE A 180 3.17 -7.08 0.27
CA ILE A 180 3.67 -8.47 0.31
C ILE A 180 3.37 -9.18 -1.02
N CYS A 181 4.40 -9.84 -1.58
CA CYS A 181 4.31 -10.61 -2.81
C CYS A 181 5.35 -11.77 -2.81
N ARG A 182 5.43 -12.50 -3.90
CA ARG A 182 6.53 -13.45 -4.18
C ARG A 182 7.31 -13.04 -5.41
N ASN A 183 8.59 -13.34 -5.41
CA ASN A 183 9.42 -13.23 -6.59
C ASN A 183 9.25 -14.46 -7.52
N VAL A 184 9.95 -14.47 -8.64
CA VAL A 184 9.92 -15.58 -9.63
C VAL A 184 10.40 -16.92 -9.08
N TYR A 185 11.14 -16.92 -7.97
CA TYR A 185 11.64 -18.13 -7.30
C TYR A 185 10.64 -18.65 -6.25
N GLY A 186 9.51 -17.97 -6.06
CA GLY A 186 8.51 -18.31 -5.04
C GLY A 186 8.86 -17.84 -3.63
N GLU A 187 9.93 -17.04 -3.47
CA GLU A 187 10.35 -16.50 -2.19
C GLU A 187 9.55 -15.24 -1.84
N ILE A 188 9.35 -15.01 -0.55
CA ILE A 188 8.71 -13.78 -0.05
C ILE A 188 9.52 -12.56 -0.49
N ASP A 189 8.81 -11.59 -1.06
CA ASP A 189 9.33 -10.29 -1.44
C ASP A 189 8.29 -9.20 -1.18
N PHE A 190 8.70 -7.95 -1.36
CA PHE A 190 7.85 -6.78 -1.21
C PHE A 190 7.91 -5.94 -2.48
N MET A 191 6.77 -5.44 -2.92
CA MET A 191 6.77 -4.35 -3.87
C MET A 191 7.34 -3.10 -3.20
N SER A 192 8.00 -2.22 -3.98
CA SER A 192 8.61 -1.01 -3.43
C SER A 192 7.60 -0.18 -2.64
N GLU A 193 7.97 0.29 -1.44
CA GLU A 193 7.15 1.16 -0.59
C GLU A 193 6.70 2.44 -1.30
N GLN A 194 7.50 2.97 -2.21
CA GLN A 194 7.16 4.13 -3.05
C GLN A 194 6.03 3.83 -4.05
N ARG A 195 5.62 2.55 -4.17
CA ARG A 195 4.61 2.07 -5.12
C ARG A 195 3.37 1.48 -4.42
N ASN A 196 3.10 1.89 -3.19
CA ASN A 196 1.95 1.38 -2.43
C ASN A 196 0.61 1.62 -3.14
N ASP A 197 0.44 2.78 -3.79
CA ASP A 197 -0.75 3.07 -4.59
C ASP A 197 -0.84 2.15 -5.81
N TYR A 198 0.30 1.84 -6.43
CA TYR A 198 0.36 0.90 -7.55
C TYR A 198 -0.02 -0.52 -7.12
N TYR A 199 0.47 -0.98 -5.96
CA TYR A 199 0.06 -2.26 -5.40
C TYR A 199 -1.46 -2.36 -5.19
N ALA A 200 -2.07 -1.33 -4.60
CA ALA A 200 -3.51 -1.27 -4.42
C ALA A 200 -4.27 -1.23 -5.76
N THR A 201 -3.73 -0.52 -6.76
CA THR A 201 -4.30 -0.48 -8.12
C THR A 201 -4.20 -1.83 -8.83
N VAL A 202 -3.12 -2.57 -8.60
CA VAL A 202 -2.98 -3.97 -9.07
C VAL A 202 -4.09 -4.84 -8.46
N LEU A 203 -4.29 -4.78 -7.13
CA LEU A 203 -5.39 -5.50 -6.49
C LEU A 203 -6.75 -5.08 -7.05
N ALA A 204 -7.00 -3.77 -7.23
CA ALA A 204 -8.24 -3.29 -7.83
C ALA A 204 -8.48 -3.88 -9.23
N THR A 205 -7.44 -3.98 -10.05
CA THR A 205 -7.50 -4.60 -11.38
C THR A 205 -7.82 -6.09 -11.30
N LEU A 206 -7.14 -6.81 -10.41
CA LEU A 206 -7.27 -8.25 -10.25
C LEU A 206 -8.64 -8.65 -9.70
N PHE A 207 -9.18 -7.88 -8.77
CA PHE A 207 -10.53 -8.05 -8.23
C PHE A 207 -11.63 -7.42 -9.11
N LYS A 208 -11.27 -6.87 -10.29
CA LYS A 208 -12.21 -6.22 -11.22
C LYS A 208 -13.05 -5.14 -10.52
N ALA A 209 -12.40 -4.32 -9.73
CA ALA A 209 -13.07 -3.23 -9.02
C ALA A 209 -13.51 -2.12 -9.99
N ASP A 210 -14.63 -1.49 -9.70
CA ASP A 210 -15.12 -0.33 -10.44
C ASP A 210 -14.47 0.96 -9.93
N GLU A 211 -14.07 0.97 -8.66
CA GLU A 211 -13.51 2.13 -7.96
C GLU A 211 -12.37 1.72 -7.02
N ILE A 212 -11.33 2.53 -6.98
CA ILE A 212 -10.30 2.48 -5.96
C ILE A 212 -10.28 3.79 -5.16
N LEU A 213 -10.39 3.69 -3.84
CA LEU A 213 -10.17 4.80 -2.92
C LEU A 213 -8.72 4.74 -2.42
N LEU A 214 -7.97 5.80 -2.67
CA LEU A 214 -6.62 5.96 -2.15
C LEU A 214 -6.64 7.07 -1.09
N SER A 215 -6.40 6.67 0.16
CA SER A 215 -6.20 7.63 1.25
C SER A 215 -4.82 8.27 1.07
N THR A 216 -4.81 9.58 0.87
CA THR A 216 -3.58 10.36 0.77
C THR A 216 -3.83 11.74 1.37
N PRO A 217 -2.86 12.35 2.08
CA PRO A 217 -3.01 13.70 2.59
C PRO A 217 -3.27 14.68 1.45
N ILE A 218 -4.45 15.29 1.40
CA ILE A 218 -4.88 16.21 0.33
C ILE A 218 -3.91 17.39 0.15
N ASN A 219 -3.19 17.76 1.21
CA ASN A 219 -2.17 18.81 1.16
C ASN A 219 -1.05 18.55 0.14
N HIS A 220 -0.84 17.30 -0.29
CA HIS A 220 0.12 16.95 -1.35
C HIS A 220 -0.45 17.16 -2.76
N ILE A 221 -1.77 17.13 -2.92
CA ILE A 221 -2.45 17.33 -4.21
C ILE A 221 -2.47 18.82 -4.58
N TYR A 222 -2.54 19.71 -3.58
CA TYR A 222 -2.58 21.17 -3.75
C TYR A 222 -1.23 21.82 -3.42
N ALA A 223 -0.12 21.28 -3.93
CA ALA A 223 1.24 21.76 -3.64
C ALA A 223 1.49 23.25 -4.01
N ASN A 224 0.52 23.96 -4.57
CA ASN A 224 0.63 25.38 -4.84
C ASN A 224 -0.64 26.14 -4.41
N ARG A 225 -0.60 26.77 -3.24
CA ARG A 225 -1.71 27.55 -2.65
C ARG A 225 -2.29 28.65 -3.53
N ASN A 226 -1.67 28.96 -4.67
CA ASN A 226 -2.05 30.02 -5.60
C ASN A 226 -2.86 29.51 -6.81
N CYS A 227 -3.08 28.21 -6.97
CA CYS A 227 -3.84 27.62 -8.08
C CYS A 227 -5.19 27.07 -7.62
N LEU A 228 -5.86 27.76 -6.73
CA LEU A 228 -7.12 27.37 -6.13
C LEU A 228 -8.32 27.69 -7.03
N ARG A 229 -8.56 26.83 -8.01
CA ARG A 229 -9.93 26.37 -8.31
C ARG A 229 -9.96 24.90 -7.94
N GLU A 230 -10.85 24.56 -7.01
CA GLU A 230 -11.14 23.23 -6.54
C GLU A 230 -11.46 22.33 -7.72
N GLN A 231 -10.49 21.49 -8.10
CA GLN A 231 -10.67 20.54 -9.18
C GLN A 231 -11.12 19.22 -8.56
N HIS A 232 -12.40 18.91 -8.67
CA HIS A 232 -12.96 17.69 -8.13
C HIS A 232 -12.84 16.50 -9.08
N SER A 233 -12.45 16.71 -10.33
CA SER A 233 -12.34 15.65 -11.33
C SER A 233 -11.27 15.95 -12.37
N LEU A 234 -10.55 14.88 -12.74
CA LEU A 234 -9.58 14.84 -13.83
C LEU A 234 -9.89 13.64 -14.73
N THR A 235 -9.58 13.76 -16.00
CA THR A 235 -9.42 12.58 -16.85
C THR A 235 -8.09 11.90 -16.57
N TYR A 236 -7.94 10.61 -16.95
CA TYR A 236 -6.65 9.91 -16.82
C TYR A 236 -5.54 10.65 -17.59
N ILE A 237 -5.86 11.21 -18.77
CA ILE A 237 -4.89 11.97 -19.58
C ILE A 237 -4.44 13.24 -18.86
N GLU A 238 -5.36 14.00 -18.27
CA GLU A 238 -5.05 15.20 -17.50
C GLU A 238 -4.21 14.89 -16.26
N ALA A 239 -4.55 13.81 -15.54
CA ALA A 239 -3.78 13.35 -14.39
C ALA A 239 -2.36 12.94 -14.80
N GLU A 240 -2.19 12.20 -15.90
CA GLU A 240 -0.88 11.83 -16.44
C GLU A 240 -0.05 13.05 -16.85
N GLN A 241 -0.66 14.03 -17.50
CA GLN A 241 0.01 15.29 -17.87
C GLN A 241 0.47 16.08 -16.65
N LEU A 242 -0.33 16.14 -15.58
CA LEU A 242 0.05 16.78 -14.33
C LEU A 242 1.23 16.09 -13.68
N ILE A 243 1.23 14.75 -13.61
CA ILE A 243 2.33 13.96 -13.06
C ILE A 243 3.61 14.19 -13.88
N ASN A 244 3.53 14.14 -15.21
CA ASN A 244 4.67 14.38 -16.11
C ASN A 244 5.21 15.82 -16.00
N SER A 245 4.39 16.74 -15.53
CA SER A 245 4.78 18.13 -15.25
C SER A 245 5.33 18.34 -13.84
N GLY A 246 5.53 17.25 -13.06
CA GLY A 246 6.13 17.28 -11.72
C GLY A 246 5.14 17.43 -10.56
N VAL A 247 3.84 17.33 -10.83
CA VAL A 247 2.83 17.30 -9.75
C VAL A 247 2.80 15.90 -9.12
N HIS A 248 3.04 15.83 -7.82
CA HIS A 248 2.98 14.59 -7.07
C HIS A 248 1.51 14.24 -6.72
N LEU A 249 0.79 13.64 -7.67
CA LEU A 249 -0.56 13.09 -7.43
C LEU A 249 -0.48 11.65 -6.97
N LEU A 250 0.03 10.79 -7.85
CA LEU A 250 0.15 9.34 -7.70
C LEU A 250 1.37 8.86 -8.50
N TYR A 251 1.74 7.62 -8.32
CA TYR A 251 2.68 6.97 -9.22
C TYR A 251 2.04 6.80 -10.61
N ALA A 252 2.74 7.19 -11.67
CA ALA A 252 2.19 7.24 -13.04
C ALA A 252 1.59 5.91 -13.53
N ASP A 253 2.22 4.78 -13.14
CA ASP A 253 1.74 3.44 -13.51
C ASP A 253 0.34 3.14 -12.91
N CYS A 254 -0.07 3.81 -11.82
CA CYS A 254 -1.42 3.70 -11.27
C CYS A 254 -2.45 4.22 -12.25
N ILE A 255 -2.20 5.40 -12.84
CA ILE A 255 -3.09 6.02 -13.80
C ILE A 255 -3.23 5.15 -15.06
N THR A 256 -2.08 4.69 -15.58
CA THR A 256 -2.05 3.84 -16.78
C THR A 256 -2.82 2.52 -16.56
N LEU A 257 -2.64 1.88 -15.40
CA LEU A 257 -3.31 0.62 -15.07
C LEU A 257 -4.81 0.83 -14.85
N ALA A 258 -5.19 1.87 -14.11
CA ALA A 258 -6.59 2.22 -13.86
C ALA A 258 -7.33 2.58 -15.15
N ALA A 259 -6.68 3.34 -16.05
CA ALA A 259 -7.24 3.69 -17.35
C ALA A 259 -7.52 2.44 -18.23
N ARG A 260 -6.57 1.48 -18.27
CA ARG A 260 -6.73 0.21 -19.01
C ARG A 260 -7.87 -0.64 -18.47
N SER A 261 -8.10 -0.60 -17.16
CA SER A 261 -9.12 -1.39 -16.46
C SER A 261 -10.42 -0.61 -16.25
N ASN A 262 -10.49 0.65 -16.68
CA ASN A 262 -11.61 1.60 -16.49
C ASN A 262 -12.01 1.73 -14.99
N ILE A 263 -11.03 1.80 -14.09
CA ILE A 263 -11.23 1.92 -12.64
C ILE A 263 -11.21 3.38 -12.26
N VAL A 264 -12.28 3.89 -11.67
CA VAL A 264 -12.32 5.24 -11.11
C VAL A 264 -11.39 5.33 -9.91
N ILE A 265 -10.44 6.28 -9.94
CA ILE A 265 -9.57 6.57 -8.78
C ILE A 265 -10.20 7.71 -7.99
N ARG A 266 -10.36 7.50 -6.69
CA ARG A 266 -10.84 8.50 -5.75
C ARG A 266 -9.76 8.77 -4.70
N LEU A 267 -9.25 10.01 -4.68
CA LEU A 267 -8.30 10.47 -3.67
C LEU A 267 -9.06 11.15 -2.54
N THR A 268 -8.74 10.80 -1.29
CA THR A 268 -9.41 11.37 -0.10
C THR A 268 -8.45 11.40 1.08
N ASP A 269 -8.70 12.30 2.02
CA ASP A 269 -8.02 12.28 3.32
C ASP A 269 -8.84 11.44 4.31
N ILE A 270 -8.18 10.50 4.99
CA ILE A 270 -8.83 9.67 6.00
C ILE A 270 -9.23 10.49 7.24
N HIS A 271 -8.51 11.58 7.54
CA HIS A 271 -8.79 12.43 8.69
C HIS A 271 -9.93 13.41 8.41
N ASP A 272 -10.26 13.64 7.15
CA ASP A 272 -11.36 14.51 6.74
C ASP A 272 -12.14 13.90 5.56
N LEU A 273 -12.98 12.93 5.86
CA LEU A 273 -13.88 12.31 4.90
C LEU A 273 -14.98 13.25 4.40
N SER A 274 -15.08 14.47 4.96
CA SER A 274 -16.04 15.51 4.56
C SER A 274 -15.48 16.43 3.49
N THR A 275 -14.15 16.48 3.30
CA THR A 275 -13.53 17.28 2.24
C THR A 275 -13.82 16.74 0.86
N GLU A 276 -13.86 17.64 -0.08
CA GLU A 276 -14.08 17.33 -1.48
C GLU A 276 -12.99 16.40 -2.01
N ARG A 277 -13.45 15.40 -2.72
CA ARG A 277 -12.63 14.29 -3.21
C ARG A 277 -12.20 14.56 -4.65
N LEU A 278 -10.96 14.25 -4.99
CA LEU A 278 -10.52 14.27 -6.37
C LEU A 278 -10.85 12.92 -7.03
N TYR A 279 -11.59 12.96 -8.12
CA TYR A 279 -11.89 11.80 -8.95
C TYR A 279 -11.04 11.81 -10.21
N ILE A 280 -10.49 10.67 -10.59
CA ILE A 280 -9.79 10.46 -11.86
C ILE A 280 -10.51 9.34 -12.60
N SER A 281 -11.02 9.64 -13.79
CA SER A 281 -11.82 8.71 -14.57
C SER A 281 -11.69 8.97 -16.07
N SER A 282 -12.44 8.23 -16.90
CA SER A 282 -12.55 8.50 -18.34
C SER A 282 -13.45 9.68 -18.69
N HIS A 283 -14.25 10.19 -17.73
CA HIS A 283 -15.25 11.21 -18.00
C HIS A 283 -14.65 12.62 -17.92
N ASP A 284 -14.76 13.39 -19.00
CA ASP A 284 -14.41 14.82 -19.04
C ASP A 284 -15.55 15.67 -18.45
N THR A 285 -15.22 16.56 -17.54
CA THR A 285 -16.17 17.51 -16.91
C THR A 285 -16.26 18.86 -17.66
N GLY A 286 -15.62 18.98 -18.81
CA GLY A 286 -15.81 20.11 -19.73
C GLY A 286 -15.15 21.44 -19.32
N ASN A 287 -14.32 21.49 -18.30
CA ASN A 287 -13.58 22.70 -17.93
C ASN A 287 -12.37 22.91 -18.85
N SER A 288 -12.19 24.11 -19.39
CA SER A 288 -11.15 24.43 -20.37
C SER A 288 -9.73 24.47 -19.80
N VAL A 289 -9.54 24.83 -18.51
CA VAL A 289 -8.24 24.90 -17.82
C VAL A 289 -8.34 24.19 -16.50
N LYS A 290 -7.59 23.09 -16.33
CA LYS A 290 -7.58 22.27 -15.11
C LYS A 290 -6.51 22.69 -14.11
N ALA A 291 -5.34 23.09 -14.59
CA ALA A 291 -4.23 23.53 -13.75
C ALA A 291 -3.32 24.51 -14.50
N ILE A 292 -2.64 25.36 -13.78
CA ILE A 292 -1.55 26.20 -14.27
C ILE A 292 -0.33 25.90 -13.39
N LEU A 293 0.75 25.46 -14.03
CA LEU A 293 2.01 25.17 -13.35
C LEU A 293 3.01 26.25 -13.71
N SER A 294 3.72 26.78 -12.72
CA SER A 294 4.81 27.74 -12.92
C SER A 294 6.07 27.25 -12.22
N GLN A 295 7.21 27.46 -12.83
CA GLN A 295 8.51 27.18 -12.27
C GLN A 295 9.29 28.49 -12.19
N ASP A 296 9.73 28.87 -10.99
CA ASP A 296 10.36 30.16 -10.73
C ASP A 296 11.76 30.31 -11.36
N SER A 297 12.44 29.17 -11.59
CA SER A 297 13.70 29.13 -12.31
C SER A 297 13.80 27.90 -13.20
N ALA A 298 14.15 28.09 -14.45
CA ALA A 298 14.41 27.02 -15.40
C ALA A 298 15.66 27.32 -16.21
N THR A 299 16.51 26.32 -16.43
CA THR A 299 17.65 26.40 -17.33
C THR A 299 17.29 25.71 -18.64
N PHE A 300 17.29 26.45 -19.73
CA PHE A 300 17.08 25.91 -21.05
C PHE A 300 18.41 25.44 -21.64
N VAL A 301 18.55 24.14 -21.87
CA VAL A 301 19.74 23.57 -22.51
C VAL A 301 19.36 23.09 -23.92
N ARG A 302 19.95 23.69 -24.94
CA ARG A 302 19.73 23.30 -26.33
C ARG A 302 20.93 22.50 -26.83
N PHE A 303 20.70 21.25 -27.19
CA PHE A 303 21.67 20.41 -27.89
C PHE A 303 21.45 20.51 -29.39
N THR A 304 22.51 20.86 -30.13
CA THR A 304 22.44 20.91 -31.59
C THR A 304 23.54 19.97 -32.11
N SER A 305 23.13 18.82 -32.65
CA SER A 305 24.06 17.88 -33.30
C SER A 305 23.34 17.19 -34.44
N LEU A 306 24.07 16.94 -35.51
CA LEU A 306 23.57 16.22 -36.71
C LEU A 306 23.47 14.70 -36.46
N ASN A 307 24.16 14.17 -35.43
CA ASN A 307 24.24 12.72 -35.13
C ASN A 307 24.22 12.47 -33.62
N VAL A 308 23.15 12.82 -32.91
CA VAL A 308 23.01 12.47 -31.51
C VAL A 308 22.38 11.10 -31.39
N LEU A 309 23.19 10.09 -31.01
CA LEU A 309 22.64 8.79 -30.63
C LEU A 309 21.93 8.92 -29.27
N PRO A 310 20.79 8.23 -29.04
CA PRO A 310 20.02 8.29 -27.78
C PRO A 310 20.88 8.04 -26.52
N LEU A 311 21.88 7.21 -26.63
CA LEU A 311 22.82 6.88 -25.52
C LEU A 311 23.70 8.06 -25.08
N SER A 312 23.99 9.03 -25.96
CA SER A 312 24.79 10.20 -25.59
C SER A 312 24.03 11.24 -24.78
N LEU A 313 22.70 11.27 -24.88
CA LEU A 313 21.86 12.18 -24.07
C LEU A 313 21.78 11.76 -22.60
N ILE A 314 21.83 10.47 -22.30
CA ILE A 314 21.83 9.94 -20.94
C ILE A 314 23.09 10.39 -20.19
N HIS A 315 24.25 10.35 -20.81
CA HIS A 315 25.52 10.79 -20.18
C HIS A 315 25.65 12.30 -20.00
N ILE A 316 24.88 13.09 -20.74
CA ILE A 316 24.90 14.55 -20.63
C ILE A 316 23.91 15.05 -19.58
N SER A 317 22.82 14.32 -19.34
CA SER A 317 21.79 14.68 -18.36
C SER A 317 22.10 14.23 -16.93
N GLU A 318 23.10 13.36 -16.70
CA GLU A 318 23.57 13.01 -15.36
C GLU A 318 24.87 13.79 -15.05
N PRO A 319 24.80 14.94 -14.34
CA PRO A 319 26.00 15.60 -13.87
C PRO A 319 26.67 14.71 -12.81
N THR A 320 27.86 14.23 -13.10
CA THR A 320 28.73 13.60 -12.11
C THR A 320 28.90 14.56 -10.93
N ARG A 321 28.29 14.24 -9.80
CA ARG A 321 28.57 14.91 -8.53
C ARG A 321 29.96 14.46 -8.08
N HIS A 322 30.90 15.36 -8.14
CA HIS A 322 32.18 15.27 -7.44
C HIS A 322 32.03 15.79 -6.01
#